data_02ef830ec22d1f9c7e9e0d37e9ab0712
#
_entry.id   02ef830ec22d1f9c7e9e0d37e9ab0712
#
_cell.length_a   1.000
_cell.length_b   1.000
_cell.length_c   1.000
_cell.angle_alpha   90.00
_cell.angle_beta   90.00
_cell.angle_gamma   90.00
#
_symmetry.space_group_name_H-M   'P 1'
#
loop_
_entity.id
_entity.type
_entity.pdbx_description
1 polymer ?
#
loop_
_entity_poly.entity_id
_entity_poly.type
_entity_poly.pdbx_seq_one_letter_code
_entity_poly.pdbx_strand_id
1 'polypeptide(L)'
;MESLVFYQYALIALIFMWSGLVRSALGFGGVALALPFLLIIDDRPQIYLPIMAAHLLVFSSTTVITNHRLAKKGIAEPTVAWSFLGKALLIMIIPKCIGVFGLITLPTQIINTIIFTIIGLYSMTYVLNYHIESKHKFADLIFLIVGGYISGASLIGAPLIVAVFSKYVSRYQLRDTLFVLWFILVCVKMGSFVIADINLQLIHHL
;
A
#
# COMPACT_ATOMS: atom_id res chain seq x y z
N MET A 1 19.80 -7.32 -17.42
CA MET A 1 18.33 -7.37 -17.59
C MET A 1 18.07 -8.29 -18.78
N GLU A 2 17.51 -9.46 -18.53
CA GLU A 2 16.90 -10.23 -19.61
C GLU A 2 15.82 -9.32 -20.20
N SER A 3 15.90 -9.09 -21.49
CA SER A 3 15.02 -8.18 -22.20
C SER A 3 13.61 -8.75 -22.20
N LEU A 4 12.70 -8.11 -21.45
CA LEU A 4 11.27 -8.38 -21.59
C LEU A 4 10.88 -8.21 -23.05
N VAL A 5 9.99 -9.08 -23.53
CA VAL A 5 9.47 -8.97 -24.89
C VAL A 5 8.45 -7.84 -24.96
N PHE A 6 8.31 -7.20 -26.12
CA PHE A 6 7.43 -6.02 -26.29
C PHE A 6 6.01 -6.19 -25.71
N TYR A 7 5.40 -7.38 -25.86
CA TYR A 7 4.06 -7.63 -25.32
C TYR A 7 4.04 -7.63 -23.78
N GLN A 8 5.13 -8.01 -23.10
CA GLN A 8 5.22 -7.96 -21.63
C GLN A 8 5.24 -6.51 -21.13
N TYR A 9 5.95 -5.61 -21.80
CA TYR A 9 5.89 -4.18 -21.49
C TYR A 9 4.48 -3.61 -21.68
N ALA A 10 3.77 -4.00 -22.74
CA ALA A 10 2.39 -3.56 -22.95
C ALA A 10 1.45 -4.07 -21.84
N LEU A 11 1.58 -5.33 -21.43
CA LEU A 11 0.81 -5.90 -20.31
C LEU A 11 1.12 -5.19 -18.99
N ILE A 12 2.39 -4.95 -18.68
CA ILE A 12 2.82 -4.24 -17.49
C ILE A 12 2.20 -2.83 -17.45
N ALA A 13 2.27 -2.08 -18.56
CA ALA A 13 1.67 -0.75 -18.66
C ALA A 13 0.16 -0.79 -18.42
N LEU A 14 -0.54 -1.78 -18.97
CA LEU A 14 -1.97 -1.98 -18.81
C LEU A 14 -2.35 -2.28 -17.35
N ILE A 15 -1.55 -3.12 -16.66
CA ILE A 15 -1.73 -3.43 -15.25
C ILE A 15 -1.50 -2.18 -14.38
N PHE A 16 -0.49 -1.36 -14.67
CA PHE A 16 -0.26 -0.11 -13.96
C PHE A 16 -1.41 0.88 -14.15
N MET A 17 -1.92 1.01 -15.37
CA MET A 17 -3.08 1.86 -15.68
C MET A 17 -4.32 1.40 -14.90
N TRP A 18 -4.60 0.10 -14.90
CA TRP A 18 -5.70 -0.49 -14.11
C TRP A 18 -5.50 -0.28 -12.60
N SER A 19 -4.29 -0.50 -12.08
CA SER A 19 -3.94 -0.22 -10.68
C SER A 19 -4.24 1.23 -10.29
N GLY A 20 -3.90 2.18 -11.18
CA GLY A 20 -4.18 3.61 -11.00
C GLY A 20 -5.68 3.90 -10.92
N LEU A 21 -6.48 3.31 -11.81
CA LEU A 21 -7.94 3.45 -11.81
C LEU A 21 -8.57 2.91 -10.52
N VAL A 22 -8.20 1.69 -10.10
CA VAL A 22 -8.69 1.09 -8.85
C VAL A 22 -8.34 1.96 -7.65
N ARG A 23 -7.11 2.46 -7.59
CA ARG A 23 -6.66 3.32 -6.49
C ARG A 23 -7.43 4.64 -6.45
N SER A 24 -7.64 5.27 -7.59
CA SER A 24 -8.39 6.53 -7.68
C SER A 24 -9.84 6.37 -7.24
N ALA A 25 -10.46 5.23 -7.56
CA ALA A 25 -11.83 4.94 -7.19
C ALA A 25 -12.00 4.58 -5.70
N LEU A 26 -11.17 3.67 -5.18
CA LEU A 26 -11.34 3.09 -3.85
C LEU A 26 -10.45 3.73 -2.78
N GLY A 27 -9.38 4.44 -3.17
CA GLY A 27 -8.39 5.00 -2.24
C GLY A 27 -7.36 3.99 -1.73
N PHE A 28 -7.51 2.70 -2.07
CA PHE A 28 -6.60 1.60 -1.69
C PHE A 28 -6.72 0.45 -2.69
N GLY A 29 -5.91 -0.61 -2.48
CA GLY A 29 -6.06 -1.89 -3.22
C GLY A 29 -5.34 -1.95 -4.58
N GLY A 30 -4.94 -0.84 -5.18
CA GLY A 30 -4.27 -0.86 -6.48
C GLY A 30 -3.03 -1.77 -6.51
N VAL A 31 -2.19 -1.73 -5.46
CA VAL A 31 -1.02 -2.62 -5.35
C VAL A 31 -1.43 -4.07 -5.14
N ALA A 32 -2.41 -4.32 -4.25
CA ALA A 32 -2.85 -5.67 -3.94
C ALA A 32 -3.39 -6.41 -5.16
N LEU A 33 -4.07 -5.69 -6.05
CA LEU A 33 -4.62 -6.25 -7.27
C LEU A 33 -3.59 -6.36 -8.40
N ALA A 34 -2.68 -5.39 -8.54
CA ALA A 34 -1.73 -5.35 -9.64
C ALA A 34 -0.50 -6.23 -9.41
N LEU A 35 0.03 -6.27 -8.18
CA LEU A 35 1.29 -6.94 -7.89
C LEU A 35 1.30 -8.44 -8.26
N PRO A 36 0.24 -9.25 -8.02
CA PRO A 36 0.25 -10.64 -8.43
C PRO A 36 0.43 -10.82 -9.94
N PHE A 37 -0.27 -10.01 -10.74
CA PHE A 37 -0.17 -10.10 -12.19
C PHE A 37 1.20 -9.65 -12.70
N LEU A 38 1.80 -8.63 -12.08
CA LEU A 38 3.16 -8.20 -12.40
C LEU A 38 4.17 -9.31 -12.11
N LEU A 39 4.04 -9.99 -10.95
CA LEU A 39 4.94 -11.06 -10.55
C LEU A 39 4.77 -12.34 -11.40
N ILE A 40 3.61 -12.57 -12.01
CA ILE A 40 3.40 -13.66 -12.97
C ILE A 40 4.14 -13.36 -14.29
N ILE A 41 4.18 -12.08 -14.70
CA ILE A 41 4.87 -11.68 -15.94
C ILE A 41 6.39 -11.65 -15.74
N ASP A 42 6.82 -11.16 -14.58
CA ASP A 42 8.22 -10.96 -14.23
C ASP A 42 8.41 -11.10 -12.72
N ASP A 43 9.03 -12.20 -12.29
CA ASP A 43 9.19 -12.61 -10.90
C ASP A 43 10.25 -11.79 -10.13
N ARG A 44 10.09 -10.44 -10.13
CA ARG A 44 11.02 -9.50 -9.49
C ARG A 44 10.31 -8.48 -8.61
N PRO A 45 9.83 -8.85 -7.40
CA PRO A 45 9.10 -7.94 -6.51
C PRO A 45 9.93 -6.70 -6.11
N GLN A 46 11.25 -6.84 -6.04
CA GLN A 46 12.18 -5.77 -5.71
C GLN A 46 12.23 -4.66 -6.78
N ILE A 47 11.82 -4.93 -8.02
CA ILE A 47 11.66 -3.93 -9.07
C ILE A 47 10.29 -3.25 -8.97
N TYR A 48 9.22 -4.05 -8.90
CA TYR A 48 7.87 -3.52 -8.96
C TYR A 48 7.43 -2.80 -7.69
N LEU A 49 7.88 -3.24 -6.50
CA LEU A 49 7.50 -2.60 -5.24
C LEU A 49 7.99 -1.14 -5.13
N PRO A 50 9.25 -0.79 -5.48
CA PRO A 50 9.67 0.61 -5.53
C PRO A 50 8.89 1.44 -6.55
N ILE A 51 8.65 0.93 -7.76
CA ILE A 51 7.89 1.62 -8.80
C ILE A 51 6.46 1.91 -8.31
N MET A 52 5.77 0.90 -7.78
CA MET A 52 4.43 1.07 -7.23
C MET A 52 4.41 2.02 -6.03
N ALA A 53 5.46 2.02 -5.21
CA ALA A 53 5.63 2.93 -4.10
C ALA A 53 5.74 4.39 -4.58
N ALA A 54 6.54 4.66 -5.61
CA ALA A 54 6.67 5.99 -6.19
C ALA A 54 5.35 6.50 -6.78
N HIS A 55 4.64 5.66 -7.56
CA HIS A 55 3.29 5.99 -8.04
C HIS A 55 2.33 6.31 -6.89
N LEU A 56 2.39 5.54 -5.79
CA LEU A 56 1.55 5.78 -4.62
C LEU A 56 1.85 7.15 -3.99
N LEU A 57 3.12 7.55 -3.90
CA LEU A 57 3.50 8.88 -3.40
C LEU A 57 2.90 10.00 -4.24
N VAL A 58 3.01 9.91 -5.57
CA VAL A 58 2.47 10.93 -6.49
C VAL A 58 0.95 11.03 -6.36
N PHE A 59 0.23 9.91 -6.45
CA PHE A 59 -1.24 9.91 -6.37
C PHE A 59 -1.75 10.36 -4.99
N SER A 60 -1.12 9.91 -3.90
CA SER A 60 -1.53 10.33 -2.55
C SER A 60 -1.31 11.82 -2.34
N SER A 61 -0.16 12.34 -2.73
CA SER A 61 0.16 13.77 -2.61
C SER A 61 -0.83 14.64 -3.39
N THR A 62 -1.05 14.29 -4.66
CA THR A 62 -1.95 15.05 -5.54
C THR A 62 -3.36 15.09 -4.97
N THR A 63 -3.88 13.93 -4.54
CA THR A 63 -5.25 13.84 -4.00
C THR A 63 -5.40 14.63 -2.71
N VAL A 64 -4.49 14.44 -1.74
CA VAL A 64 -4.54 15.12 -0.45
C VAL A 64 -4.39 16.64 -0.59
N ILE A 65 -3.44 17.10 -1.43
CA ILE A 65 -3.23 18.53 -1.66
C ILE A 65 -4.48 19.16 -2.31
N THR A 66 -5.07 18.49 -3.31
CA THR A 66 -6.27 18.99 -3.98
C THR A 66 -7.44 19.09 -3.02
N ASN A 67 -7.72 18.04 -2.25
CA ASN A 67 -8.82 18.02 -1.29
C ASN A 67 -8.61 19.02 -0.14
N HIS A 68 -7.37 19.16 0.35
CA HIS A 68 -7.05 20.16 1.37
C HIS A 68 -7.26 21.60 0.87
N ARG A 69 -6.90 21.87 -0.41
CA ARG A 69 -7.18 23.18 -1.03
C ARG A 69 -8.67 23.47 -1.14
N LEU A 70 -9.48 22.48 -1.49
CA LEU A 70 -10.93 22.59 -1.55
C LEU A 70 -11.54 22.85 -0.15
N ALA A 71 -11.05 22.13 0.86
CA ALA A 71 -11.47 22.34 2.25
C ALA A 71 -11.14 23.77 2.75
N LYS A 72 -9.94 24.28 2.44
CA LYS A 72 -9.57 25.68 2.78
C LYS A 72 -10.46 26.74 2.11
N LYS A 73 -11.00 26.44 0.94
CA LYS A 73 -11.93 27.33 0.24
C LYS A 73 -13.37 27.24 0.79
N GLY A 74 -13.63 26.47 1.84
CA GLY A 74 -14.97 26.25 2.39
C GLY A 74 -15.89 25.40 1.48
N ILE A 75 -15.34 24.76 0.47
CA ILE A 75 -16.09 23.92 -0.47
C ILE A 75 -16.26 22.49 0.08
N ALA A 76 -15.37 22.07 1.00
CA ALA A 76 -15.39 20.75 1.62
C ALA A 76 -15.02 20.82 3.10
N GLU A 77 -15.40 19.79 3.88
CA GLU A 77 -15.00 19.66 5.28
C GLU A 77 -13.55 19.19 5.43
N PRO A 78 -12.93 19.30 6.64
CA PRO A 78 -11.60 18.75 6.90
C PRO A 78 -11.53 17.27 6.56
N THR A 79 -10.61 16.92 5.66
CA THR A 79 -10.60 15.62 4.99
C THR A 79 -9.73 14.58 5.70
N VAL A 80 -8.94 14.97 6.71
CA VAL A 80 -7.99 14.09 7.39
C VAL A 80 -8.23 14.03 8.89
N ALA A 81 -8.35 12.84 9.46
CA ALA A 81 -8.50 12.58 10.89
C ALA A 81 -7.12 12.46 11.57
N TRP A 82 -6.41 13.59 11.75
CA TRP A 82 -5.02 13.65 12.22
C TRP A 82 -4.79 12.98 13.58
N SER A 83 -5.72 13.16 14.54
CA SER A 83 -5.59 12.60 15.90
C SER A 83 -5.55 11.06 15.88
N PHE A 84 -6.42 10.44 15.09
CA PHE A 84 -6.45 8.98 14.94
C PHE A 84 -5.26 8.49 14.13
N LEU A 85 -4.93 9.16 13.02
CA LEU A 85 -3.79 8.85 12.16
C LEU A 85 -2.48 8.79 12.94
N GLY A 86 -2.20 9.78 13.80
CA GLY A 86 -0.99 9.80 14.61
C GLY A 86 -0.86 8.59 15.56
N LYS A 87 -1.96 8.21 16.22
CA LYS A 87 -1.99 7.01 17.08
C LYS A 87 -1.76 5.72 16.30
N ALA A 88 -2.42 5.58 15.15
CA ALA A 88 -2.26 4.42 14.29
C ALA A 88 -0.81 4.31 13.76
N LEU A 89 -0.21 5.42 13.32
CA LEU A 89 1.18 5.46 12.86
C LEU A 89 2.16 5.02 13.95
N LEU A 90 2.01 5.48 15.20
CA LEU A 90 2.87 5.06 16.32
C LEU A 90 2.85 3.55 16.52
N ILE A 91 1.70 2.91 16.36
CA ILE A 91 1.57 1.45 16.48
C ILE A 91 2.21 0.75 15.28
N MET A 92 2.03 1.30 14.08
CA MET A 92 2.40 0.63 12.83
C MET A 92 3.87 0.79 12.44
N ILE A 93 4.57 1.84 12.92
CA ILE A 93 5.90 2.20 12.42
C ILE A 93 6.95 1.10 12.67
N ILE A 94 6.97 0.52 13.88
CA ILE A 94 7.90 -0.54 14.25
C ILE A 94 7.64 -1.81 13.43
N PRO A 95 6.42 -2.39 13.39
CA PRO A 95 6.12 -3.53 12.53
C PRO A 95 6.42 -3.25 11.06
N LYS A 96 6.17 -2.03 10.58
CA LYS A 96 6.50 -1.60 9.22
C LYS A 96 7.99 -1.71 8.93
N CYS A 97 8.84 -1.20 9.82
CA CYS A 97 10.31 -1.29 9.66
C CYS A 97 10.78 -2.75 9.65
N ILE A 98 10.21 -3.61 10.51
CA ILE A 98 10.51 -5.05 10.51
C ILE A 98 10.11 -5.70 9.17
N GLY A 99 8.94 -5.35 8.63
CA GLY A 99 8.49 -5.85 7.33
C GLY A 99 9.37 -5.39 6.17
N VAL A 100 9.84 -4.14 6.18
CA VAL A 100 10.78 -3.62 5.18
C VAL A 100 12.13 -4.32 5.29
N PHE A 101 12.64 -4.53 6.50
CA PHE A 101 13.89 -5.27 6.73
C PHE A 101 13.78 -6.71 6.18
N GLY A 102 12.67 -7.39 6.44
CA GLY A 102 12.39 -8.71 5.86
C GLY A 102 12.41 -8.69 4.33
N LEU A 103 11.81 -7.67 3.69
CA LEU A 103 11.83 -7.53 2.23
C LEU A 103 13.25 -7.38 1.67
N ILE A 104 14.13 -6.68 2.40
CA ILE A 104 15.50 -6.41 1.95
C ILE A 104 16.40 -7.64 2.13
N THR A 105 16.20 -8.42 3.18
CA THR A 105 17.11 -9.50 3.60
C THR A 105 16.70 -10.89 3.13
N LEU A 106 15.41 -11.10 2.85
CA LEU A 106 14.90 -12.42 2.47
C LEU A 106 15.10 -12.70 0.97
N PRO A 107 15.33 -13.96 0.59
CA PRO A 107 15.34 -14.38 -0.82
C PRO A 107 14.01 -14.11 -1.52
N THR A 108 14.07 -13.82 -2.83
CA THR A 108 12.88 -13.50 -3.65
C THR A 108 11.78 -14.56 -3.56
N GLN A 109 12.14 -15.85 -3.51
CA GLN A 109 11.19 -16.95 -3.40
C GLN A 109 10.36 -16.87 -2.11
N ILE A 110 11.00 -16.53 -0.99
CA ILE A 110 10.31 -16.37 0.30
C ILE A 110 9.39 -15.15 0.26
N ILE A 111 9.87 -14.04 -0.30
CA ILE A 111 9.07 -12.81 -0.45
C ILE A 111 7.80 -13.09 -1.27
N ASN A 112 7.95 -13.74 -2.42
CA ASN A 112 6.82 -14.10 -3.28
C ASN A 112 5.84 -15.04 -2.59
N THR A 113 6.35 -16.05 -1.88
CA THR A 113 5.50 -16.95 -1.09
C THR A 113 4.68 -16.17 -0.07
N ILE A 114 5.30 -15.22 0.66
CA ILE A 114 4.61 -14.35 1.62
C ILE A 114 3.53 -13.51 0.90
N ILE A 115 3.88 -12.85 -0.20
CA ILE A 115 2.97 -12.01 -0.98
C ILE A 115 1.76 -12.82 -1.46
N PHE A 116 1.99 -13.95 -2.13
CA PHE A 116 0.89 -14.77 -2.67
C PHE A 116 0.05 -15.42 -1.57
N THR A 117 0.65 -15.81 -0.44
CA THR A 117 -0.09 -16.32 0.73
C THR A 117 -1.03 -15.25 1.29
N ILE A 118 -0.54 -14.02 1.47
CA ILE A 118 -1.35 -12.91 1.98
C ILE A 118 -2.50 -12.61 1.01
N ILE A 119 -2.23 -12.53 -0.28
CA ILE A 119 -3.24 -12.28 -1.31
C ILE A 119 -4.25 -13.43 -1.34
N GLY A 120 -3.80 -14.68 -1.27
CA GLY A 120 -4.66 -15.85 -1.22
C GLY A 120 -5.61 -15.83 -0.01
N LEU A 121 -5.08 -15.52 1.18
CA LEU A 121 -5.89 -15.37 2.38
C LEU A 121 -6.93 -14.26 2.25
N TYR A 122 -6.55 -13.08 1.71
CA TYR A 122 -7.51 -12.01 1.47
C TYR A 122 -8.57 -12.40 0.43
N SER A 123 -8.16 -13.03 -0.67
CA SER A 123 -9.09 -13.51 -1.70
C SER A 123 -10.08 -14.53 -1.11
N MET A 124 -9.60 -15.42 -0.25
CA MET A 124 -10.45 -16.41 0.41
C MET A 124 -11.53 -15.76 1.29
N THR A 125 -11.20 -14.66 1.99
CA THR A 125 -12.22 -13.94 2.78
C THR A 125 -13.33 -13.36 1.90
N TYR A 126 -12.99 -12.87 0.70
CA TYR A 126 -13.99 -12.40 -0.27
C TYR A 126 -14.84 -13.53 -0.83
N VAL A 127 -14.23 -14.65 -1.22
CA VAL A 127 -14.94 -15.82 -1.77
C VAL A 127 -15.91 -16.41 -0.73
N LEU A 128 -15.48 -16.47 0.55
CA LEU A 128 -16.31 -16.95 1.65
C LEU A 128 -17.30 -15.90 2.15
N ASN A 129 -17.38 -14.73 1.52
CA ASN A 129 -18.20 -13.60 1.93
C ASN A 129 -17.98 -13.20 3.42
N TYR A 130 -16.75 -13.41 3.90
CA TYR A 130 -16.35 -13.07 5.26
C TYR A 130 -15.77 -11.68 5.32
N HIS A 131 -16.48 -10.76 5.97
CA HIS A 131 -16.01 -9.39 6.16
C HIS A 131 -14.99 -9.34 7.30
N ILE A 132 -13.79 -8.82 6.98
CA ILE A 132 -12.77 -8.59 7.99
C ILE A 132 -13.20 -7.36 8.81
N GLU A 133 -13.73 -7.62 9.99
CA GLU A 133 -14.14 -6.57 10.93
C GLU A 133 -13.35 -6.66 12.23
N SER A 134 -12.92 -5.50 12.73
CA SER A 134 -12.31 -5.42 14.05
C SER A 134 -13.40 -5.20 15.11
N LYS A 135 -13.70 -6.25 15.90
CA LYS A 135 -14.78 -6.22 16.91
C LYS A 135 -14.36 -5.59 18.25
N HIS A 136 -13.09 -5.71 18.63
CA HIS A 136 -12.57 -5.29 19.92
C HIS A 136 -11.29 -4.47 19.78
N LYS A 137 -10.99 -3.62 20.77
CA LYS A 137 -9.77 -2.78 20.80
C LYS A 137 -8.46 -3.60 20.69
N PHE A 138 -8.45 -4.81 21.22
CA PHE A 138 -7.30 -5.70 21.11
C PHE A 138 -7.12 -6.21 19.67
N ALA A 139 -8.22 -6.50 18.97
CA ALA A 139 -8.17 -6.84 17.54
C ALA A 139 -7.73 -5.65 16.69
N ASP A 140 -8.13 -4.41 17.03
CA ASP A 140 -7.65 -3.19 16.38
C ASP A 140 -6.11 -3.11 16.45
N LEU A 141 -5.54 -3.37 17.63
CA LEU A 141 -4.09 -3.36 17.83
C LEU A 141 -3.39 -4.42 16.98
N ILE A 142 -3.88 -5.65 17.01
CA ILE A 142 -3.33 -6.74 16.19
C ILE A 142 -3.42 -6.40 14.70
N PHE A 143 -4.55 -5.89 14.24
CA PHE A 143 -4.75 -5.54 12.83
C PHE A 143 -3.80 -4.43 12.37
N LEU A 144 -3.53 -3.43 13.22
CA LEU A 144 -2.56 -2.38 12.92
C LEU A 144 -1.12 -2.91 12.92
N ILE A 145 -0.75 -3.77 13.87
CA ILE A 145 0.58 -4.39 13.93
C ILE A 145 0.81 -5.27 12.69
N VAL A 146 -0.09 -6.21 12.43
CA VAL A 146 0.02 -7.15 11.30
C VAL A 146 -0.09 -6.40 9.97
N GLY A 147 -1.04 -5.47 9.85
CA GLY A 147 -1.20 -4.63 8.67
C GLY A 147 0.03 -3.76 8.40
N GLY A 148 0.65 -3.21 9.46
CA GLY A 148 1.91 -2.49 9.38
C GLY A 148 3.06 -3.35 8.86
N TYR A 149 3.24 -4.55 9.41
CA TYR A 149 4.24 -5.52 8.96
C TYR A 149 4.03 -5.92 7.49
N ILE A 150 2.82 -6.34 7.13
CA ILE A 150 2.46 -6.71 5.75
C ILE A 150 2.67 -5.54 4.79
N SER A 151 2.27 -4.33 5.18
CA SER A 151 2.52 -3.12 4.39
C SER A 151 4.02 -2.85 4.22
N GLY A 152 4.87 -3.20 5.18
CA GLY A 152 6.33 -3.14 5.08
C GLY A 152 6.86 -4.10 4.03
N ALA A 153 6.49 -5.36 4.12
CA ALA A 153 6.96 -6.42 3.24
C ALA A 153 6.44 -6.25 1.80
N SER A 154 5.15 -5.96 1.61
CA SER A 154 4.49 -6.10 0.30
C SER A 154 3.62 -4.93 -0.17
N LEU A 155 3.44 -3.86 0.61
CA LEU A 155 2.47 -2.77 0.37
C LEU A 155 0.98 -3.20 0.37
N ILE A 156 0.65 -4.44 0.77
CA ILE A 156 -0.70 -5.04 0.67
C ILE A 156 -1.46 -5.02 2.01
N GLY A 157 -0.96 -4.32 3.03
CA GLY A 157 -1.58 -4.26 4.36
C GLY A 157 -2.96 -3.58 4.45
N ALA A 158 -3.48 -3.07 3.34
CA ALA A 158 -4.69 -2.25 3.29
C ALA A 158 -5.93 -2.91 3.95
N PRO A 159 -6.31 -4.16 3.69
CA PRO A 159 -7.55 -4.71 4.23
C PRO A 159 -7.65 -4.67 5.76
N LEU A 160 -6.58 -5.04 6.46
CA LEU A 160 -6.55 -5.00 7.93
C LEU A 160 -6.57 -3.56 8.47
N ILE A 161 -5.81 -2.69 7.83
CA ILE A 161 -5.72 -1.27 8.23
C ILE A 161 -7.07 -0.57 8.00
N VAL A 162 -7.68 -0.79 6.82
CA VAL A 162 -8.99 -0.21 6.47
C VAL A 162 -10.07 -0.70 7.42
N ALA A 163 -10.06 -1.98 7.84
CA ALA A 163 -11.02 -2.51 8.80
C ALA A 163 -10.99 -1.76 10.15
N VAL A 164 -9.81 -1.31 10.59
CA VAL A 164 -9.69 -0.49 11.81
C VAL A 164 -10.06 0.97 11.53
N PHE A 165 -9.53 1.56 10.45
CA PHE A 165 -9.78 2.95 10.13
C PHE A 165 -11.25 3.25 9.87
N SER A 166 -11.98 2.37 9.17
CA SER A 166 -13.42 2.52 8.92
C SER A 166 -14.29 2.55 10.17
N LYS A 167 -13.79 2.05 11.30
CA LYS A 167 -14.48 2.06 12.59
C LYS A 167 -14.36 3.42 13.31
N TYR A 168 -13.21 4.10 13.17
CA TYR A 168 -12.88 5.30 13.94
C TYR A 168 -12.87 6.60 13.13
N VAL A 169 -12.89 6.48 11.80
CA VAL A 169 -12.82 7.62 10.89
C VAL A 169 -14.11 7.72 10.09
N SER A 170 -14.66 8.90 9.94
CA SER A 170 -15.87 9.11 9.15
C SER A 170 -15.66 8.71 7.69
N ARG A 171 -16.72 8.32 6.98
CA ARG A 171 -16.65 7.92 5.56
C ARG A 171 -16.05 9.02 4.67
N TYR A 172 -16.31 10.28 4.99
CA TYR A 172 -15.78 11.44 4.24
C TYR A 172 -14.29 11.64 4.43
N GLN A 173 -13.77 11.33 5.63
CA GLN A 173 -12.35 11.49 5.97
C GLN A 173 -11.52 10.24 5.69
N LEU A 174 -12.15 9.06 5.55
CA LEU A 174 -11.47 7.78 5.48
C LEU A 174 -10.46 7.72 4.33
N ARG A 175 -10.89 8.11 3.13
CA ARG A 175 -10.04 8.03 1.93
C ARG A 175 -8.80 8.91 2.06
N ASP A 176 -8.96 10.17 2.44
CA ASP A 176 -7.85 11.11 2.53
C ASP A 176 -6.93 10.79 3.71
N THR A 177 -7.50 10.32 4.83
CA THR A 177 -6.71 9.84 5.98
C THR A 177 -5.85 8.63 5.58
N LEU A 178 -6.40 7.69 4.82
CA LEU A 178 -5.65 6.55 4.29
C LEU A 178 -4.57 6.99 3.29
N PHE A 179 -4.83 7.97 2.42
CA PHE A 179 -3.81 8.48 1.51
C PHE A 179 -2.63 9.11 2.26
N VAL A 180 -2.89 9.89 3.30
CA VAL A 180 -1.81 10.44 4.14
C VAL A 180 -1.07 9.31 4.86
N LEU A 181 -1.77 8.32 5.39
CA LEU A 181 -1.16 7.14 6.00
C LEU A 181 -0.23 6.42 5.00
N TRP A 182 -0.74 6.12 3.79
CA TRP A 182 0.05 5.46 2.77
C TRP A 182 1.26 6.28 2.35
N PHE A 183 1.10 7.60 2.20
CA PHE A 183 2.20 8.50 1.90
C PHE A 183 3.33 8.36 2.94
N ILE A 184 3.00 8.47 4.23
CA ILE A 184 3.99 8.37 5.31
C ILE A 184 4.65 6.98 5.33
N LEU A 185 3.85 5.91 5.26
CA LEU A 185 4.36 4.54 5.29
C LEU A 185 5.24 4.23 4.08
N VAL A 186 4.96 4.81 2.92
CA VAL A 186 5.79 4.65 1.73
C VAL A 186 7.07 5.48 1.82
N CYS A 187 7.03 6.69 2.36
CA CYS A 187 8.24 7.47 2.64
C CYS A 187 9.21 6.69 3.54
N VAL A 188 8.70 6.04 4.59
CA VAL A 188 9.52 5.16 5.46
C VAL A 188 10.15 4.03 4.66
N LYS A 189 9.37 3.36 3.80
CA LYS A 189 9.88 2.25 2.96
C LYS A 189 10.94 2.72 1.97
N MET A 190 10.68 3.80 1.23
CA MET A 190 11.61 4.36 0.26
C MET A 190 12.89 4.85 0.93
N GLY A 191 12.76 5.52 2.09
CA GLY A 191 13.92 5.92 2.90
C GLY A 191 14.76 4.73 3.34
N SER A 192 14.13 3.62 3.74
CA SER A 192 14.84 2.39 4.09
C SER A 192 15.59 1.78 2.90
N PHE A 193 15.02 1.85 1.69
CA PHE A 193 15.68 1.38 0.48
C PHE A 193 16.91 2.23 0.12
N VAL A 194 16.81 3.55 0.28
CA VAL A 194 17.96 4.46 0.07
C VAL A 194 19.07 4.15 1.07
N ILE A 195 18.75 3.96 2.35
CA ILE A 195 19.73 3.63 3.40
C ILE A 195 20.40 2.28 3.15
N ALA A 196 19.65 1.31 2.60
CA ALA A 196 20.15 -0.02 2.28
C ALA A 196 20.85 -0.10 0.91
N ASP A 197 21.06 1.03 0.24
CA ASP A 197 21.69 1.14 -1.10
C ASP A 197 21.01 0.27 -2.18
N ILE A 198 19.70 0.07 -2.02
CA ILE A 198 18.90 -0.67 -3.00
C ILE A 198 18.61 0.22 -4.19
N ASN A 199 18.88 -0.29 -5.39
CA ASN A 199 18.56 0.43 -6.63
C ASN A 199 17.05 0.66 -6.72
N LEU A 200 16.63 1.93 -6.62
CA LEU A 200 15.23 2.34 -6.66
C LEU A 200 14.62 2.28 -8.07
N GLN A 201 15.39 1.78 -9.06
CA GLN A 201 14.94 1.64 -10.46
C GLN A 201 14.42 2.97 -11.04
N LEU A 202 14.99 4.11 -10.61
CA LEU A 202 14.56 5.46 -11.04
C LEU A 202 14.54 5.64 -12.55
N ILE A 203 15.40 4.93 -13.28
CA ILE A 203 15.44 4.95 -14.74
C ILE A 203 14.16 4.39 -15.38
N HIS A 204 13.43 3.54 -14.67
CA HIS A 204 12.16 2.95 -15.15
C HIS A 204 10.93 3.81 -14.83
N HIS A 205 11.12 4.94 -14.15
CA HIS A 205 10.05 5.90 -13.86
C HIS A 205 9.91 7.01 -14.90
N LEU A 206 10.90 7.13 -15.81
CA LEU A 206 10.94 8.09 -16.92
C LEU A 206 10.52 7.44 -18.23
#